data_01f8f8b108dd14759e00b42de83ea4c6
#
_entry.id   01f8f8b108dd14759e00b42de83ea4c6
#
_cell.length_a   1.000
_cell.length_b   1.000
_cell.length_c   1.000
_cell.angle_alpha   90.00
_cell.angle_beta   90.00
_cell.angle_gamma   90.00
#
_symmetry.space_group_name_H-M   'P 1'
#
loop_
_entity.id
_entity.type
_entity.pdbx_description
1 polymer ?
#
loop_
_entity_poly.entity_id
_entity_poly.type
_entity_poly.pdbx_seq_one_letter_code
_entity_poly.pdbx_strand_id
1 'polypeptide(L)'
;MIKFIVENQTVTFDVEKIQKLKKIGVAFSGGTDSSLILCLLAKYVPDIEIVPWYGIEFWDLDGLNFVKKAYKKIVINYPDANILPMRYFGIDKEDLIWEEVFFNNYKNKDESNLDFMTVIKRFIIDQYKKEYIDTGLTNVNTFGTLMAPPKDECIKYGFDKYVQPYRLAPTGLEWSMDNVKIWQPLKFVNKKFVAGMFKKEGLIDWLYSDLQHSVPCKKESCFGCFERKWAFSEYLDEI
;
A
#
# COMPACT_ATOMS: atom_id res chain seq x y z
N MET A 1 -16.29 -11.29 -12.82
CA MET A 1 -15.26 -11.73 -11.84
C MET A 1 -13.97 -12.05 -12.58
N ILE A 2 -12.84 -11.42 -12.22
CA ILE A 2 -11.51 -11.64 -12.82
C ILE A 2 -10.61 -12.32 -11.79
N LYS A 3 -9.91 -13.38 -12.22
CA LYS A 3 -8.93 -14.08 -11.40
C LYS A 3 -7.52 -13.77 -11.90
N PHE A 4 -6.69 -13.26 -11.02
CA PHE A 4 -5.26 -13.07 -11.25
C PHE A 4 -4.53 -14.24 -10.59
N ILE A 5 -3.74 -14.97 -11.35
CA ILE A 5 -3.05 -16.18 -10.88
C ILE A 5 -1.56 -16.03 -11.16
N VAL A 6 -0.75 -16.21 -10.14
CA VAL A 6 0.72 -16.31 -10.22
C VAL A 6 1.12 -17.53 -9.41
N GLU A 7 1.76 -18.48 -10.06
CA GLU A 7 2.07 -19.79 -9.47
C GLU A 7 0.82 -20.44 -8.85
N ASN A 8 0.85 -20.71 -7.54
CA ASN A 8 -0.25 -21.28 -6.77
C ASN A 8 -1.07 -20.22 -6.00
N GLN A 9 -0.83 -18.94 -6.24
CA GLN A 9 -1.49 -17.83 -5.56
C GLN A 9 -2.55 -17.21 -6.46
N THR A 10 -3.70 -16.87 -5.88
CA THR A 10 -4.83 -16.28 -6.63
C THR A 10 -5.40 -15.08 -5.90
N VAL A 11 -5.62 -14.01 -6.65
CA VAL A 11 -6.39 -12.85 -6.24
C VAL A 11 -7.60 -12.73 -7.15
N THR A 12 -8.76 -12.42 -6.58
CA THR A 12 -10.01 -12.30 -7.34
C THR A 12 -10.58 -10.88 -7.22
N PHE A 13 -10.87 -10.28 -8.37
CA PHE A 13 -11.62 -9.03 -8.46
C PHE A 13 -13.05 -9.32 -8.88
N ASP A 14 -13.98 -8.96 -8.03
CA ASP A 14 -15.40 -8.94 -8.40
C ASP A 14 -15.71 -7.60 -9.07
N VAL A 15 -15.46 -7.55 -10.37
CA VAL A 15 -15.59 -6.33 -11.18
C VAL A 15 -17.00 -5.74 -11.08
N GLU A 16 -18.03 -6.57 -11.14
CA GLU A 16 -19.42 -6.09 -11.05
C GLU A 16 -19.70 -5.44 -9.68
N LYS A 17 -19.19 -6.04 -8.62
CA LYS A 17 -19.31 -5.48 -7.26
C LYS A 17 -18.52 -4.18 -7.12
N ILE A 18 -17.31 -4.12 -7.68
CA ILE A 18 -16.48 -2.92 -7.67
C ILE A 18 -17.14 -1.80 -8.46
N GLN A 19 -17.66 -2.07 -9.66
CA GLN A 19 -18.37 -1.09 -10.49
C GLN A 19 -19.60 -0.48 -9.80
N LYS A 20 -20.31 -1.27 -8.98
CA LYS A 20 -21.44 -0.76 -8.19
C LYS A 20 -21.05 0.26 -7.13
N LEU A 21 -19.78 0.31 -6.75
CA LEU A 21 -19.30 1.30 -5.76
C LEU A 21 -19.25 2.71 -6.34
N LYS A 22 -19.16 2.85 -7.66
CA LYS A 22 -19.01 4.11 -8.40
C LYS A 22 -17.73 4.89 -8.07
N LYS A 23 -17.28 4.82 -6.84
CA LYS A 23 -16.10 5.52 -6.33
C LYS A 23 -15.34 4.68 -5.30
N ILE A 24 -14.02 4.64 -5.42
CA ILE A 24 -13.16 3.81 -4.56
C ILE A 24 -11.90 4.58 -4.16
N GLY A 25 -11.56 4.53 -2.88
CA GLY A 25 -10.32 5.10 -2.37
C GLY A 25 -9.18 4.08 -2.42
N VAL A 26 -7.98 4.50 -2.79
CA VAL A 26 -6.78 3.66 -2.82
C VAL A 26 -5.69 4.26 -1.96
N ALA A 27 -5.31 3.57 -0.87
CA ALA A 27 -4.13 3.94 -0.09
C ALA A 27 -2.89 3.70 -0.96
N PHE A 28 -2.34 4.77 -1.52
CA PHE A 28 -1.28 4.72 -2.52
C PHE A 28 0.05 5.22 -1.94
N SER A 29 0.88 4.29 -1.50
CA SER A 29 2.20 4.60 -0.92
C SER A 29 3.33 4.75 -1.96
N GLY A 30 3.05 4.54 -3.25
CA GLY A 30 4.10 4.49 -4.29
C GLY A 30 4.98 3.23 -4.23
N GLY A 31 4.66 2.28 -3.36
CA GLY A 31 5.31 0.97 -3.31
C GLY A 31 4.69 -0.01 -4.32
N THR A 32 5.32 -1.19 -4.49
CA THR A 32 4.91 -2.18 -5.48
C THR A 32 3.46 -2.65 -5.32
N ASP A 33 3.01 -2.87 -4.08
CA ASP A 33 1.67 -3.42 -3.80
C ASP A 33 0.57 -2.42 -4.16
N SER A 34 0.70 -1.19 -3.66
CA SER A 34 -0.28 -0.13 -3.93
C SER A 34 -0.31 0.27 -5.40
N SER A 35 0.85 0.25 -6.06
CA SER A 35 0.95 0.53 -7.49
C SER A 35 0.30 -0.57 -8.33
N LEU A 36 0.50 -1.84 -7.97
CA LEU A 36 -0.21 -2.94 -8.64
C LEU A 36 -1.72 -2.77 -8.54
N ILE A 37 -2.23 -2.51 -7.33
CA ILE A 37 -3.68 -2.35 -7.13
C ILE A 37 -4.23 -1.17 -7.95
N LEU A 38 -3.55 -0.03 -7.94
CA LEU A 38 -3.99 1.13 -8.72
C LEU A 38 -3.99 0.82 -10.22
N CYS A 39 -2.96 0.15 -10.75
CA CYS A 39 -2.90 -0.28 -12.15
C CYS A 39 -4.00 -1.27 -12.52
N LEU A 40 -4.26 -2.27 -11.66
CA LEU A 40 -5.31 -3.25 -11.90
C LEU A 40 -6.70 -2.61 -11.89
N LEU A 41 -6.98 -1.69 -10.98
CA LEU A 41 -8.23 -0.94 -10.97
C LEU A 41 -8.36 -0.09 -12.23
N ALA A 42 -7.32 0.66 -12.58
CA ALA A 42 -7.31 1.50 -13.77
C ALA A 42 -7.55 0.70 -15.07
N LYS A 43 -6.98 -0.49 -15.18
CA LYS A 43 -7.10 -1.34 -16.34
C LYS A 43 -8.45 -2.06 -16.45
N TYR A 44 -8.93 -2.60 -15.33
CA TYR A 44 -10.06 -3.54 -15.35
C TYR A 44 -11.38 -2.94 -14.88
N VAL A 45 -11.35 -1.74 -14.28
CA VAL A 45 -12.54 -1.01 -13.81
C VAL A 45 -12.41 0.50 -14.09
N PRO A 46 -12.11 0.90 -15.33
CA PRO A 46 -11.74 2.28 -15.66
C PRO A 46 -12.87 3.29 -15.41
N ASP A 47 -14.13 2.85 -15.43
CA ASP A 47 -15.31 3.72 -15.36
C ASP A 47 -15.62 4.23 -13.94
N ILE A 48 -15.01 3.65 -12.90
CA ILE A 48 -15.24 4.12 -11.54
C ILE A 48 -14.29 5.27 -11.20
N GLU A 49 -14.72 6.17 -10.33
CA GLU A 49 -13.82 7.17 -9.76
C GLU A 49 -12.81 6.49 -8.82
N ILE A 50 -11.54 6.50 -9.19
CA ILE A 50 -10.44 6.00 -8.36
C ILE A 50 -9.77 7.18 -7.67
N VAL A 51 -9.78 7.21 -6.35
CA VAL A 51 -9.23 8.30 -5.53
C VAL A 51 -7.97 7.80 -4.82
N PRO A 52 -6.77 7.99 -5.40
CA PRO A 52 -5.54 7.69 -4.70
C PRO A 52 -5.31 8.67 -3.56
N TRP A 53 -4.82 8.18 -2.44
CA TRP A 53 -4.44 9.03 -1.32
C TRP A 53 -3.12 8.57 -0.69
N TYR A 54 -2.38 9.52 -0.16
CA TYR A 54 -1.08 9.31 0.48
C TYR A 54 -1.01 10.03 1.82
N GLY A 55 -0.60 9.32 2.86
CA GLY A 55 -0.26 9.91 4.14
C GLY A 55 1.14 10.46 4.11
N ILE A 56 1.29 11.77 4.25
CA ILE A 56 2.59 12.42 4.29
C ILE A 56 3.18 12.24 5.68
N GLU A 57 4.34 11.60 5.73
CA GLU A 57 5.15 11.49 6.92
C GLU A 57 6.25 12.55 6.81
N PHE A 58 6.30 13.52 7.74
CA PHE A 58 7.19 14.69 7.64
C PHE A 58 8.70 14.36 7.57
N TRP A 59 9.08 13.16 8.01
CA TRP A 59 10.45 12.65 7.90
C TRP A 59 10.75 11.97 6.56
N ASP A 60 9.75 11.78 5.69
CA ASP A 60 9.88 11.10 4.41
C ASP A 60 9.45 11.96 3.23
N LEU A 61 10.07 13.13 3.12
CA LEU A 61 9.84 14.01 1.95
C LEU A 61 10.33 13.37 0.64
N ASP A 62 11.35 12.51 0.71
CA ASP A 62 11.83 11.77 -0.46
C ASP A 62 10.76 10.78 -0.94
N GLY A 63 10.06 10.12 -0.01
CA GLY A 63 8.93 9.23 -0.31
C GLY A 63 7.83 9.94 -1.09
N LEU A 64 7.50 11.17 -0.74
CA LEU A 64 6.51 11.97 -1.47
C LEU A 64 6.90 12.16 -2.94
N ASN A 65 8.18 12.34 -3.26
CA ASN A 65 8.64 12.48 -4.63
C ASN A 65 8.47 11.17 -5.44
N PHE A 66 8.78 10.02 -4.84
CA PHE A 66 8.52 8.71 -5.46
C PHE A 66 7.03 8.48 -5.70
N VAL A 67 6.20 8.76 -4.72
CA VAL A 67 4.75 8.66 -4.83
C VAL A 67 4.22 9.50 -5.97
N LYS A 68 4.62 10.78 -6.07
CA LYS A 68 4.23 11.68 -7.17
C LYS A 68 4.68 11.17 -8.53
N LYS A 69 5.90 10.63 -8.63
CA LYS A 69 6.44 10.06 -9.86
C LYS A 69 5.65 8.84 -10.31
N ALA A 70 5.46 7.87 -9.42
CA ALA A 70 4.71 6.65 -9.70
C ALA A 70 3.26 6.98 -10.10
N TYR A 71 2.59 7.86 -9.35
CA TYR A 71 1.24 8.33 -9.67
C TYR A 71 1.16 8.93 -11.07
N LYS A 72 2.06 9.89 -11.40
CA LYS A 72 2.08 10.54 -12.71
C LYS A 72 2.24 9.53 -13.85
N LYS A 73 3.14 8.56 -13.69
CA LYS A 73 3.35 7.50 -14.68
C LYS A 73 2.10 6.63 -14.87
N ILE A 74 1.44 6.26 -13.78
CA ILE A 74 0.22 5.45 -13.85
C ILE A 74 -0.89 6.21 -14.60
N VAL A 75 -1.12 7.46 -14.26
CA VAL A 75 -2.14 8.29 -14.93
C VAL A 75 -1.85 8.43 -16.44
N ILE A 76 -0.59 8.61 -16.82
CA ILE A 76 -0.20 8.72 -18.24
C ILE A 76 -0.43 7.39 -18.99
N ASN A 77 -0.18 6.25 -18.35
CA ASN A 77 -0.30 4.94 -18.99
C ASN A 77 -1.74 4.40 -18.99
N TYR A 78 -2.64 4.98 -18.21
CA TYR A 78 -4.07 4.63 -18.16
C TYR A 78 -4.95 5.87 -18.39
N PRO A 79 -4.87 6.51 -19.59
CA PRO A 79 -5.56 7.78 -19.86
C PRO A 79 -7.09 7.66 -19.86
N ASP A 80 -7.60 6.45 -20.12
CA ASP A 80 -9.04 6.19 -20.15
C ASP A 80 -9.62 5.87 -18.77
N ALA A 81 -8.77 5.69 -17.74
CA ALA A 81 -9.22 5.41 -16.38
C ALA A 81 -9.56 6.70 -15.65
N ASN A 82 -10.66 6.70 -14.91
CA ASN A 82 -11.09 7.85 -14.12
C ASN A 82 -10.32 7.93 -12.79
N ILE A 83 -8.99 8.15 -12.89
CA ILE A 83 -8.12 8.36 -11.74
C ILE A 83 -8.15 9.83 -11.35
N LEU A 84 -8.76 10.13 -10.21
CA LEU A 84 -8.84 11.49 -9.69
C LEU A 84 -7.49 11.99 -9.16
N PRO A 85 -7.31 13.33 -9.04
CA PRO A 85 -6.11 13.88 -8.44
C PRO A 85 -5.83 13.27 -7.07
N MET A 86 -4.55 12.94 -6.84
CA MET A 86 -4.13 12.33 -5.58
C MET A 86 -4.36 13.27 -4.40
N ARG A 87 -4.89 12.72 -3.33
CA ARG A 87 -5.10 13.42 -2.07
C ARG A 87 -3.97 13.15 -1.10
N TYR A 88 -3.62 14.17 -0.35
CA TYR A 88 -2.55 14.11 0.63
C TYR A 88 -3.12 14.39 2.01
N PHE A 89 -2.77 13.53 2.96
CA PHE A 89 -3.10 13.68 4.37
C PHE A 89 -1.79 13.64 5.14
N GLY A 90 -1.68 14.44 6.16
CA GLY A 90 -0.47 14.41 6.98
C GLY A 90 -0.34 15.65 7.86
N ILE A 91 0.73 15.67 8.61
CA ILE A 91 1.10 16.77 9.48
C ILE A 91 2.02 17.68 8.68
N ASP A 92 1.64 18.92 8.47
CA ASP A 92 2.48 19.93 7.88
C ASP A 92 3.61 20.32 8.86
N LYS A 93 4.74 20.82 8.33
CA LYS A 93 5.84 21.31 9.18
C LYS A 93 5.41 22.42 10.14
N GLU A 94 4.40 23.18 9.78
CA GLU A 94 3.82 24.22 10.62
C GLU A 94 3.00 23.64 11.77
N ASP A 95 2.55 22.40 11.65
CA ASP A 95 1.84 21.63 12.69
C ASP A 95 2.79 20.91 13.67
N LEU A 96 4.11 21.08 13.58
CA LEU A 96 5.10 20.47 14.47
C LEU A 96 4.90 20.86 15.95
N ILE A 97 4.32 22.02 16.23
CA ILE A 97 3.85 22.40 17.57
C ILE A 97 2.77 21.44 18.09
N TRP A 98 2.02 20.81 17.18
CA TRP A 98 1.02 19.82 17.49
C TRP A 98 1.62 18.44 17.84
N GLU A 99 2.87 18.16 17.47
CA GLU A 99 3.49 16.85 17.77
C GLU A 99 3.52 16.56 19.26
N GLU A 100 3.94 17.53 20.07
CA GLU A 100 4.04 17.35 21.52
C GLU A 100 2.65 17.28 22.16
N VAL A 101 1.73 18.15 21.75
CA VAL A 101 0.33 18.17 22.21
C VAL A 101 -0.42 16.96 21.73
N PHE A 102 -0.24 16.57 20.47
CA PHE A 102 -0.88 15.42 19.86
C PHE A 102 -0.36 14.11 20.47
N PHE A 103 0.95 13.96 20.58
CA PHE A 103 1.58 12.80 21.18
C PHE A 103 1.16 12.62 22.64
N ASN A 104 1.14 13.70 23.41
CA ASN A 104 0.72 13.66 24.81
C ASN A 104 -0.77 13.37 24.96
N ASN A 105 -1.62 13.91 24.10
CA ASN A 105 -3.07 13.65 24.14
C ASN A 105 -3.43 12.25 23.66
N TYR A 106 -2.71 11.69 22.69
CA TYR A 106 -2.97 10.34 22.17
C TYR A 106 -2.37 9.25 23.08
N LYS A 107 -1.20 9.50 23.65
CA LYS A 107 -0.54 8.60 24.59
C LYS A 107 -1.32 8.40 25.89
N ASN A 108 -2.10 9.39 26.29
CA ASN A 108 -2.91 9.35 27.52
C ASN A 108 -4.23 8.55 27.37
N LYS A 109 -4.58 8.08 26.18
CA LYS A 109 -5.76 7.24 25.92
C LYS A 109 -5.38 5.76 25.81
N ASP A 110 -5.02 5.15 26.94
CA ASP A 110 -4.96 3.68 27.18
C ASP A 110 -3.86 2.83 26.54
N GLU A 111 -2.86 3.39 25.84
CA GLU A 111 -1.81 2.55 25.27
C GLU A 111 -0.40 3.11 25.58
N SER A 112 0.13 2.78 26.75
CA SER A 112 1.44 3.23 27.25
C SER A 112 2.67 2.76 26.43
N ASN A 113 2.47 1.92 25.37
CA ASN A 113 3.53 1.28 24.60
C ASN A 113 3.47 1.52 23.09
N LEU A 114 2.61 2.42 22.59
CA LEU A 114 2.62 2.76 21.17
C LEU A 114 3.81 3.64 20.85
N ASP A 115 4.58 3.23 19.85
CA ASP A 115 5.61 4.09 19.31
C ASP A 115 4.97 5.28 18.55
N PHE A 116 5.74 6.35 18.45
CA PHE A 116 5.35 7.59 17.79
C PHE A 116 4.84 7.37 16.34
N MET A 117 5.46 6.43 15.62
CA MET A 117 5.08 6.08 14.24
C MET A 117 3.68 5.49 14.15
N THR A 118 3.31 4.67 15.12
CA THR A 118 1.97 4.07 15.18
C THR A 118 0.91 5.14 15.45
N VAL A 119 1.21 6.12 16.29
CA VAL A 119 0.33 7.23 16.60
C VAL A 119 0.06 8.10 15.35
N ILE A 120 1.11 8.46 14.61
CA ILE A 120 0.96 9.25 13.39
C ILE A 120 0.21 8.50 12.30
N LYS A 121 0.49 7.23 12.10
CA LYS A 121 -0.26 6.41 11.14
C LYS A 121 -1.75 6.34 11.49
N ARG A 122 -2.09 6.24 12.75
CA ARG A 122 -3.50 6.30 13.21
C ARG A 122 -4.13 7.65 12.91
N PHE A 123 -3.42 8.75 13.18
CA PHE A 123 -3.92 10.09 12.88
C PHE A 123 -4.20 10.30 11.39
N ILE A 124 -3.26 9.93 10.52
CA ILE A 124 -3.43 10.00 9.07
C ILE A 124 -4.65 9.15 8.64
N ILE A 125 -4.76 7.97 9.20
CA ILE A 125 -5.91 7.09 8.94
C ILE A 125 -7.21 7.71 9.44
N ASP A 126 -7.22 8.37 10.59
CA ASP A 126 -8.42 8.99 11.16
C ASP A 126 -8.85 10.25 10.38
N GLN A 127 -7.91 11.07 9.90
CA GLN A 127 -8.21 12.16 8.97
C GLN A 127 -8.81 11.63 7.68
N TYR A 128 -8.22 10.58 7.13
CA TYR A 128 -8.71 9.91 5.94
C TYR A 128 -10.13 9.35 6.15
N LYS A 129 -10.37 8.65 7.27
CA LYS A 129 -11.70 8.14 7.62
C LYS A 129 -12.74 9.24 7.65
N LYS A 130 -12.45 10.34 8.32
CA LYS A 130 -13.39 11.46 8.46
C LYS A 130 -13.82 11.97 7.08
N GLU A 131 -12.87 12.21 6.19
CA GLU A 131 -13.18 12.66 4.84
C GLU A 131 -13.98 11.63 4.03
N TYR A 132 -13.69 10.34 4.21
CA TYR A 132 -14.34 9.26 3.45
C TYR A 132 -15.69 8.83 4.04
N ILE A 133 -15.87 8.88 5.35
CA ILE A 133 -17.18 8.68 5.98
C ILE A 133 -18.14 9.76 5.49
N ASP A 134 -17.71 11.01 5.47
CA ASP A 134 -18.50 12.14 5.01
C ASP A 134 -18.86 12.03 3.52
N THR A 135 -18.06 11.35 2.72
CA THR A 135 -18.25 11.17 1.27
C THR A 135 -18.85 9.82 0.88
N GLY A 136 -19.07 8.90 1.82
CA GLY A 136 -19.64 7.57 1.59
C GLY A 136 -18.76 6.64 0.75
N LEU A 137 -17.44 6.85 0.73
CA LEU A 137 -16.50 6.07 -0.08
C LEU A 137 -16.24 4.68 0.51
N THR A 138 -16.18 3.69 -0.38
CA THR A 138 -15.60 2.39 -0.06
C THR A 138 -14.09 2.46 -0.26
N ASN A 139 -13.36 2.03 0.73
CA ASN A 139 -11.90 2.08 0.70
C ASN A 139 -11.29 0.75 0.31
N VAL A 140 -10.37 0.77 -0.64
CA VAL A 140 -9.42 -0.31 -0.85
C VAL A 140 -8.19 -0.01 -0.03
N ASN A 141 -8.02 -0.76 1.03
CA ASN A 141 -6.81 -0.64 1.81
C ASN A 141 -5.71 -1.54 1.21
N THR A 142 -4.66 -0.90 0.75
CA THR A 142 -3.51 -1.57 0.16
C THR A 142 -2.41 -1.76 1.20
N PHE A 143 -2.72 -2.27 2.39
CA PHE A 143 -1.68 -2.58 3.38
C PHE A 143 -0.65 -3.62 2.89
N GLY A 144 -0.73 -3.97 1.61
CA GLY A 144 0.21 -4.83 0.94
C GLY A 144 -0.08 -6.31 1.13
N THR A 145 0.89 -7.09 0.74
CA THR A 145 0.89 -8.54 0.94
C THR A 145 1.05 -8.85 2.41
N LEU A 146 0.18 -9.69 2.97
CA LEU A 146 0.28 -10.10 4.38
C LEU A 146 1.00 -11.45 4.57
N MET A 147 1.25 -12.20 3.50
CA MET A 147 2.03 -13.42 3.58
C MET A 147 3.53 -13.09 3.43
N ALA A 148 4.29 -13.49 4.43
CA ALA A 148 5.75 -13.35 4.40
C ALA A 148 6.39 -14.31 3.39
N PRO A 149 7.64 -14.05 2.97
CA PRO A 149 8.48 -15.05 2.31
C PRO A 149 8.59 -16.32 3.18
N PRO A 150 8.92 -17.48 2.59
CA PRO A 150 9.20 -18.68 3.35
C PRO A 150 10.27 -18.45 4.43
N LYS A 151 10.11 -19.14 5.57
CA LYS A 151 10.99 -18.93 6.73
C LYS A 151 12.47 -19.21 6.42
N ASP A 152 12.74 -20.23 5.64
CA ASP A 152 14.07 -20.59 5.18
C ASP A 152 14.73 -19.50 4.35
N GLU A 153 13.97 -18.86 3.46
CA GLU A 153 14.44 -17.69 2.71
C GLU A 153 14.73 -16.50 3.63
N CYS A 154 13.88 -16.22 4.60
CA CYS A 154 14.13 -15.17 5.58
C CYS A 154 15.42 -15.44 6.36
N ILE A 155 15.61 -16.67 6.86
CA ILE A 155 16.81 -17.07 7.63
C ILE A 155 18.07 -16.92 6.77
N LYS A 156 18.04 -17.38 5.53
CA LYS A 156 19.17 -17.29 4.57
C LYS A 156 19.69 -15.86 4.43
N TYR A 157 18.82 -14.88 4.52
CA TYR A 157 19.18 -13.46 4.45
C TYR A 157 19.26 -12.75 5.81
N GLY A 158 19.24 -13.49 6.92
CA GLY A 158 19.43 -12.96 8.27
C GLY A 158 18.21 -12.22 8.85
N PHE A 159 17.01 -12.47 8.32
CA PHE A 159 15.78 -11.81 8.74
C PHE A 159 14.84 -12.63 9.63
N ASP A 160 15.29 -13.76 10.16
CA ASP A 160 14.53 -14.62 11.07
C ASP A 160 13.96 -13.88 12.28
N LYS A 161 14.68 -12.86 12.78
CA LYS A 161 14.29 -12.03 13.91
C LYS A 161 13.22 -10.98 13.59
N TYR A 162 13.07 -10.64 12.29
CA TYR A 162 12.20 -9.55 11.83
C TYR A 162 10.92 -10.02 11.18
N VAL A 163 10.74 -11.34 11.05
CA VAL A 163 9.49 -11.89 10.53
C VAL A 163 8.39 -11.68 11.56
N GLN A 164 7.58 -10.68 11.34
CA GLN A 164 6.49 -10.36 12.25
C GLN A 164 5.44 -11.46 12.22
N PRO A 165 4.98 -11.98 13.37
CA PRO A 165 4.05 -13.11 13.43
C PRO A 165 2.77 -12.94 12.61
N TYR A 166 2.27 -11.72 12.48
CA TYR A 166 1.05 -11.45 11.71
C TYR A 166 1.24 -11.58 10.19
N ARG A 167 2.49 -11.56 9.69
CA ARG A 167 2.80 -11.86 8.29
C ARG A 167 2.94 -13.36 8.02
N LEU A 168 3.13 -14.18 9.05
CA LEU A 168 3.26 -15.64 8.94
C LEU A 168 1.90 -16.36 8.86
N ALA A 169 0.86 -15.71 9.34
CA ALA A 169 -0.49 -16.24 9.25
C ALA A 169 -1.37 -15.19 8.55
N PRO A 170 -2.19 -15.59 7.58
CA PRO A 170 -3.25 -14.72 7.05
C PRO A 170 -4.28 -14.52 8.16
N THR A 171 -3.93 -13.71 9.15
CA THR A 171 -4.84 -13.35 10.21
C THR A 171 -5.97 -12.56 9.59
N GLY A 172 -7.19 -13.01 9.80
CA GLY A 172 -8.41 -12.35 9.34
C GLY A 172 -8.69 -11.01 10.01
N LEU A 173 -7.64 -10.20 10.25
CA LEU A 173 -7.78 -8.83 10.64
C LEU A 173 -8.45 -8.06 9.49
N GLU A 174 -9.75 -8.28 9.35
CA GLU A 174 -10.62 -7.30 8.80
C GLU A 174 -10.60 -6.14 9.80
N TRP A 175 -9.81 -5.14 9.48
CA TRP A 175 -9.95 -3.86 10.13
C TRP A 175 -11.30 -3.30 9.68
N SER A 176 -12.36 -3.67 10.39
CA SER A 176 -13.59 -2.92 10.32
C SER A 176 -13.33 -1.62 11.06
N MET A 177 -12.88 -0.64 10.35
CA MET A 177 -12.94 0.73 10.83
C MET A 177 -14.42 1.13 10.76
N ASP A 178 -14.97 1.58 11.88
CA ASP A 178 -16.35 1.99 12.03
C ASP A 178 -16.95 2.54 10.72
N ASN A 179 -17.87 1.79 10.11
CA ASN A 179 -18.60 2.12 8.88
C ASN A 179 -17.80 2.23 7.55
N VAL A 180 -16.49 2.12 7.52
CA VAL A 180 -15.71 2.10 6.27
C VAL A 180 -15.44 0.66 5.84
N LYS A 181 -15.99 0.25 4.70
CA LYS A 181 -15.69 -1.06 4.11
C LYS A 181 -14.27 -1.05 3.56
N ILE A 182 -13.41 -1.87 4.15
CA ILE A 182 -12.02 -2.03 3.73
C ILE A 182 -11.90 -3.32 2.94
N TRP A 183 -11.34 -3.23 1.74
CA TRP A 183 -11.00 -4.37 0.91
C TRP A 183 -9.48 -4.49 0.80
N GLN A 184 -8.95 -5.68 1.10
CA GLN A 184 -7.52 -6.00 1.05
C GLN A 184 -7.27 -7.12 0.03
N PRO A 185 -7.18 -6.79 -1.26
CA PRO A 185 -7.09 -7.82 -2.30
C PRO A 185 -5.83 -8.68 -2.20
N LEU A 186 -4.71 -8.16 -1.67
CA LEU A 186 -3.43 -8.86 -1.56
C LEU A 186 -3.24 -9.59 -0.21
N LYS A 187 -4.29 -9.69 0.61
CA LYS A 187 -4.22 -10.23 1.97
C LYS A 187 -3.64 -11.65 2.04
N PHE A 188 -3.97 -12.50 1.07
CA PHE A 188 -3.62 -13.92 1.08
C PHE A 188 -2.50 -14.29 0.10
N VAL A 189 -1.73 -13.32 -0.34
CA VAL A 189 -0.59 -13.52 -1.24
C VAL A 189 0.68 -12.91 -0.69
N ASN A 190 1.83 -13.38 -1.17
CA ASN A 190 3.13 -12.83 -0.84
C ASN A 190 3.66 -11.91 -1.96
N LYS A 191 4.84 -11.36 -1.78
CA LYS A 191 5.44 -10.43 -2.71
C LYS A 191 5.79 -11.04 -4.09
N LYS A 192 6.00 -12.35 -4.21
CA LYS A 192 6.18 -13.03 -5.51
C LYS A 192 4.93 -12.93 -6.39
N PHE A 193 3.73 -12.99 -5.78
CA PHE A 193 2.51 -12.71 -6.54
C PHE A 193 2.54 -11.32 -7.18
N VAL A 194 2.93 -10.31 -6.41
CA VAL A 194 3.03 -8.93 -6.92
C VAL A 194 4.05 -8.84 -8.05
N ALA A 195 5.23 -9.43 -7.89
CA ALA A 195 6.28 -9.45 -8.91
C ALA A 195 5.82 -10.14 -10.21
N GLY A 196 5.21 -11.32 -10.09
CA GLY A 196 4.65 -12.03 -11.24
C GLY A 196 3.54 -11.26 -11.95
N MET A 197 2.70 -10.54 -11.18
CA MET A 197 1.70 -9.64 -11.79
C MET A 197 2.35 -8.45 -12.48
N PHE A 198 3.42 -7.86 -11.92
CA PHE A 198 4.17 -6.82 -12.61
C PHE A 198 4.70 -7.29 -13.97
N LYS A 199 5.23 -8.51 -14.04
CA LYS A 199 5.66 -9.11 -15.31
C LYS A 199 4.48 -9.31 -16.28
N LYS A 200 3.39 -9.94 -15.82
CA LYS A 200 2.20 -10.22 -16.63
C LYS A 200 1.51 -8.96 -17.18
N GLU A 201 1.49 -7.89 -16.40
CA GLU A 201 0.87 -6.62 -16.78
C GLU A 201 1.85 -5.66 -17.49
N GLY A 202 3.11 -6.07 -17.70
CA GLY A 202 4.14 -5.24 -18.35
C GLY A 202 4.56 -4.02 -17.53
N LEU A 203 4.39 -4.06 -16.20
CA LEU A 203 4.68 -2.92 -15.31
C LEU A 203 6.16 -2.77 -14.98
N ILE A 204 6.97 -3.81 -15.19
CA ILE A 204 8.39 -3.81 -14.87
C ILE A 204 9.12 -2.72 -15.65
N ASP A 205 8.89 -2.65 -16.96
CA ASP A 205 9.66 -1.82 -17.88
C ASP A 205 9.48 -0.31 -17.66
N TRP A 206 8.31 0.10 -17.23
CA TRP A 206 8.01 1.53 -17.13
C TRP A 206 7.70 2.04 -15.72
N LEU A 207 7.37 1.17 -14.76
CA LEU A 207 6.93 1.59 -13.44
C LEU A 207 7.92 1.19 -12.34
N TYR A 208 8.51 -0.02 -12.39
CA TYR A 208 9.26 -0.59 -11.28
C TYR A 208 10.40 0.28 -10.77
N SER A 209 11.16 0.92 -11.67
CA SER A 209 12.31 1.78 -11.31
C SER A 209 11.96 3.03 -10.50
N ASP A 210 10.70 3.49 -10.59
CA ASP A 210 10.25 4.70 -9.90
C ASP A 210 9.45 4.40 -8.61
N LEU A 211 9.35 3.13 -8.23
CA LEU A 211 8.63 2.76 -7.02
C LEU A 211 9.50 2.96 -5.78
N GLN A 212 8.85 3.46 -4.75
CA GLN A 212 9.49 3.66 -3.47
C GLN A 212 9.99 2.34 -2.87
N HIS A 213 11.23 2.34 -2.40
CA HIS A 213 11.70 1.37 -1.43
C HIS A 213 11.03 1.65 -0.10
N SER A 214 10.73 0.61 0.69
CA SER A 214 10.17 0.80 2.04
C SER A 214 10.98 1.82 2.83
N VAL A 215 10.28 2.82 3.34
CA VAL A 215 10.81 4.02 4.02
C VAL A 215 11.58 3.67 5.28
N PRO A 216 12.51 4.48 5.63
CA PRO A 216 13.61 5.17 4.96
C PRO A 216 14.88 4.31 4.92
N CYS A 217 14.90 3.31 4.06
CA CYS A 217 16.05 2.39 4.00
C CYS A 217 17.15 2.92 3.07
N LYS A 218 17.95 3.85 3.56
CA LYS A 218 19.12 4.36 2.81
C LYS A 218 20.20 3.30 2.51
N LYS A 219 20.10 2.11 3.15
CA LYS A 219 21.14 1.06 3.06
C LYS A 219 20.70 -0.18 2.30
N GLU A 220 19.49 -0.21 1.75
CA GLU A 220 18.92 -1.39 1.06
C GLU A 220 18.97 -2.70 1.89
N SER A 221 19.05 -2.60 3.21
CA SER A 221 19.29 -3.72 4.13
C SER A 221 18.10 -4.03 5.04
N CYS A 222 16.95 -3.36 4.85
CA CYS A 222 15.77 -3.64 5.65
C CYS A 222 14.98 -4.84 5.09
N PHE A 223 14.06 -5.37 5.91
CA PHE A 223 13.21 -6.49 5.52
C PHE A 223 12.43 -6.22 4.21
N GLY A 224 11.88 -5.01 4.03
CA GLY A 224 11.16 -4.65 2.81
C GLY A 224 12.05 -4.66 1.55
N CYS A 225 13.32 -4.25 1.66
CA CYS A 225 14.29 -4.34 0.57
C CYS A 225 14.62 -5.80 0.24
N PHE A 226 14.83 -6.62 1.26
CA PHE A 226 15.01 -8.07 1.08
C PHE A 226 13.80 -8.70 0.40
N GLU A 227 12.59 -8.46 0.94
CA GLU A 227 11.35 -9.02 0.40
C GLU A 227 11.14 -8.64 -1.07
N ARG A 228 11.41 -7.38 -1.42
CA ARG A 228 11.35 -6.91 -2.81
C ARG A 228 12.40 -7.58 -3.68
N LYS A 229 13.66 -7.62 -3.25
CA LYS A 229 14.74 -8.28 -3.99
C LYS A 229 14.44 -9.77 -4.21
N TRP A 230 14.02 -10.47 -3.14
CA TRP A 230 13.63 -11.88 -3.23
C TRP A 230 12.51 -12.12 -4.23
N ALA A 231 11.50 -11.24 -4.26
CA ALA A 231 10.35 -11.43 -5.11
C ALA A 231 10.58 -11.09 -6.57
N PHE A 232 11.42 -10.08 -6.85
CA PHE A 232 11.64 -9.57 -8.21
C PHE A 232 12.90 -10.08 -8.86
N SER A 233 13.79 -10.79 -8.16
CA SER A 233 15.07 -11.28 -8.70
C SER A 233 14.91 -12.09 -9.99
N GLU A 234 13.89 -12.93 -10.09
CA GLU A 234 13.63 -13.76 -11.26
C GLU A 234 13.22 -12.97 -12.51
N TYR A 235 12.81 -11.70 -12.34
CA TYR A 235 12.29 -10.86 -13.43
C TYR A 235 13.22 -9.68 -13.79
N LEU A 236 14.21 -9.38 -12.95
CA LEU A 236 15.13 -8.25 -13.16
C LEU A 236 16.44 -8.65 -13.81
N ASP A 237 16.85 -9.93 -13.70
CA ASP A 237 18.06 -10.44 -14.36
C ASP A 237 17.90 -10.59 -15.88
N GLU A 238 16.71 -10.35 -16.41
CA GLU A 238 16.40 -10.33 -17.84
C GLU A 238 16.50 -8.92 -18.48
N ILE A 239 16.83 -7.88 -17.67
CA ILE A 239 17.02 -6.50 -18.11
C ILE A 239 18.51 -6.12 -18.06
#